data_57f67dc3ddf2273ca0bba286f97d9eb9
#
_entry.id   57f67dc3ddf2273ca0bba286f97d9eb9
#
_cell.length_a   1.000
_cell.length_b   1.000
_cell.length_c   1.000
_cell.angle_alpha   90.00
_cell.angle_beta   90.00
_cell.angle_gamma   90.00
#
_symmetry.space_group_name_H-M   'P 1'
#
loop_
_entity.id
_entity.type
_entity.pdbx_description
1 polymer ?
#
loop_
_entity_poly.entity_id
_entity_poly.type
_entity_poly.pdbx_seq_one_letter_code
_entity_poly.pdbx_strand_id
1 'polypeptide(L)'
;MHHENKQFIHLFKNGQFDDIYHQMTASCKSHYSMDTFHHEASSFHHGIRRYRLLNEMVLNGKRCVLWSDLRKEKLLSVQFNHVNQIESIQMTVTSSSKETNPFTKNKYRLPFKEQWFVVSEGTNVGMYLHEPIRKKRDGYDFLKTKNQQSYKHRKVGIDGSYAFGEQVLSPLDGTVYQVVDGLADEPNPDHPLGNHVIIQHKHDEYTLLAHLESGSIVVKVGDQVKTKKVLARCGRSGNTVEPRLHMRVMNHPTVDTATALPIRWKGRKRPVRGKVVTSREEDGWSNGLVALDFSELLFYIIQAIPRLFFRFFG
;
A
#
# COMPACT_ATOMS: atom_id res chain seq x y z
N MET A 1 12.98 -14.15 -5.20
CA MET A 1 13.50 -13.54 -3.94
C MET A 1 14.89 -13.03 -4.25
N HIS A 2 15.13 -11.74 -4.08
CA HIS A 2 16.46 -11.13 -4.25
C HIS A 2 17.48 -11.79 -3.33
N HIS A 3 18.77 -11.81 -3.75
CA HIS A 3 19.85 -12.45 -2.98
C HIS A 3 20.00 -11.82 -1.58
N GLU A 4 19.91 -10.53 -1.48
CA GLU A 4 20.02 -9.75 -0.25
C GLU A 4 18.92 -10.08 0.77
N ASN A 5 17.70 -10.37 0.30
CA ASN A 5 16.62 -10.80 1.19
C ASN A 5 16.91 -12.15 1.85
N LYS A 6 17.56 -13.06 1.09
CA LYS A 6 18.00 -14.36 1.62
C LYS A 6 19.11 -14.18 2.64
N GLN A 7 20.04 -13.29 2.36
CA GLN A 7 21.14 -12.96 3.28
C GLN A 7 20.61 -12.35 4.57
N PHE A 8 19.78 -11.30 4.47
CA PHE A 8 19.19 -10.65 5.65
C PHE A 8 18.44 -11.66 6.54
N ILE A 9 17.51 -12.43 5.97
CA ILE A 9 16.70 -13.36 6.79
C ILE A 9 17.55 -14.51 7.33
N HIS A 10 18.64 -14.88 6.68
CA HIS A 10 19.63 -15.84 7.19
C HIS A 10 20.33 -15.30 8.44
N LEU A 11 20.87 -14.06 8.38
CA LEU A 11 21.49 -13.39 9.53
C LEU A 11 20.51 -13.28 10.70
N PHE A 12 19.29 -12.83 10.41
CA PHE A 12 18.26 -12.64 11.43
C PHE A 12 17.86 -13.97 12.09
N LYS A 13 17.71 -15.02 11.31
CA LYS A 13 17.40 -16.37 11.80
C LYS A 13 18.50 -16.97 12.66
N ASN A 14 19.75 -16.66 12.38
CA ASN A 14 20.92 -17.16 13.09
C ASN A 14 21.32 -16.31 14.30
N GLY A 15 20.53 -15.25 14.62
CA GLY A 15 20.80 -14.36 15.73
C GLY A 15 22.01 -13.43 15.52
N GLN A 16 22.47 -13.26 14.27
CA GLN A 16 23.58 -12.38 13.89
C GLN A 16 23.11 -10.93 13.82
N PHE A 17 22.60 -10.39 14.94
CA PHE A 17 21.96 -9.08 14.99
C PHE A 17 22.96 -7.94 14.85
N ASP A 18 24.19 -8.13 15.31
CA ASP A 18 25.27 -7.13 15.16
C ASP A 18 25.62 -6.90 13.70
N ASP A 19 25.69 -7.98 12.89
CA ASP A 19 25.92 -7.90 11.44
C ASP A 19 24.79 -7.15 10.74
N ILE A 20 23.54 -7.32 11.21
CA ILE A 20 22.38 -6.58 10.72
C ILE A 20 22.47 -5.12 11.11
N TYR A 21 22.81 -4.82 12.37
CA TYR A 21 22.96 -3.44 12.85
C TYR A 21 24.02 -2.67 12.04
N HIS A 22 25.12 -3.30 11.70
CA HIS A 22 26.17 -2.69 10.88
C HIS A 22 25.69 -2.30 9.47
N GLN A 23 24.70 -3.01 8.93
CA GLN A 23 24.08 -2.71 7.62
C GLN A 23 23.03 -1.60 7.68
N MET A 24 22.69 -1.07 8.86
CA MET A 24 21.73 0.02 9.01
C MET A 24 22.34 1.37 8.63
N THR A 25 21.50 2.23 8.04
CA THR A 25 21.84 3.64 7.81
C THR A 25 22.00 4.40 9.14
N ALA A 26 22.69 5.54 9.12
CA ALA A 26 22.81 6.40 10.30
C ALA A 26 21.43 6.83 10.85
N SER A 27 20.46 7.12 9.97
CA SER A 27 19.08 7.43 10.36
C SER A 27 18.38 6.26 11.03
N CYS A 28 18.60 5.02 10.58
CA CYS A 28 18.03 3.86 11.25
C CYS A 28 18.66 3.65 12.63
N LYS A 29 19.99 3.81 12.74
CA LYS A 29 20.74 3.69 13.99
C LYS A 29 20.39 4.77 15.03
N SER A 30 19.90 5.95 14.61
CA SER A 30 19.45 6.97 15.56
C SER A 30 18.21 6.57 16.38
N HIS A 31 17.47 5.55 15.93
CA HIS A 31 16.30 5.03 16.64
C HIS A 31 16.62 3.86 17.59
N TYR A 32 17.79 3.22 17.41
CA TYR A 32 18.23 2.08 18.21
C TYR A 32 19.71 2.18 18.55
N SER A 33 20.07 2.04 19.82
CA SER A 33 21.44 1.62 20.16
C SER A 33 21.66 0.16 19.71
N MET A 34 22.90 -0.24 19.55
CA MET A 34 23.23 -1.64 19.22
C MET A 34 22.64 -2.61 20.25
N ASP A 35 22.80 -2.30 21.54
CA ASP A 35 22.30 -3.15 22.64
C ASP A 35 20.78 -3.22 22.64
N THR A 36 20.09 -2.10 22.43
CA THR A 36 18.62 -2.05 22.36
C THR A 36 18.13 -2.88 21.19
N PHE A 37 18.73 -2.70 20.03
CA PHE A 37 18.35 -3.49 18.83
C PHE A 37 18.59 -4.98 19.04
N HIS A 38 19.74 -5.37 19.57
CA HIS A 38 20.09 -6.75 19.86
C HIS A 38 19.08 -7.39 20.82
N HIS A 39 18.73 -6.69 21.91
CA HIS A 39 17.76 -7.15 22.89
C HIS A 39 16.36 -7.35 22.27
N GLU A 40 15.86 -6.34 21.55
CA GLU A 40 14.55 -6.39 20.90
C GLU A 40 14.49 -7.48 19.82
N ALA A 41 15.53 -7.60 18.97
CA ALA A 41 15.60 -8.59 17.92
C ALA A 41 15.67 -10.02 18.49
N SER A 42 16.44 -10.23 19.54
CA SER A 42 16.53 -11.51 20.25
C SER A 42 15.18 -11.91 20.86
N SER A 43 14.54 -10.99 21.57
CA SER A 43 13.21 -11.20 22.16
C SER A 43 12.15 -11.49 21.09
N PHE A 44 12.16 -10.74 19.99
CA PHE A 44 11.25 -10.96 18.88
C PHE A 44 11.50 -12.30 18.20
N HIS A 45 12.78 -12.67 17.97
CA HIS A 45 13.16 -13.92 17.31
C HIS A 45 12.85 -15.15 18.17
N HIS A 46 12.82 -15.02 19.50
CA HIS A 46 12.59 -16.12 20.42
C HIS A 46 11.34 -16.94 20.03
N GLY A 47 11.53 -18.27 19.91
CA GLY A 47 10.47 -19.22 19.55
C GLY A 47 10.14 -19.29 18.04
N ILE A 48 10.77 -18.48 17.19
CA ILE A 48 10.54 -18.55 15.73
C ILE A 48 11.50 -19.55 15.10
N ARG A 49 10.98 -20.67 14.64
CA ARG A 49 11.78 -21.70 13.93
C ARG A 49 11.96 -21.38 12.44
N ARG A 50 10.99 -20.70 11.83
CA ARG A 50 10.97 -20.43 10.38
C ARG A 50 10.26 -19.13 10.07
N TYR A 51 10.88 -18.35 9.20
CA TYR A 51 10.28 -17.15 8.57
C TYR A 51 9.72 -17.49 7.19
N ARG A 52 8.54 -16.97 6.90
CA ARG A 52 7.88 -17.05 5.60
C ARG A 52 7.83 -15.66 4.98
N LEU A 53 8.32 -15.52 3.75
CA LEU A 53 8.14 -14.31 2.97
C LEU A 53 6.65 -14.13 2.65
N LEU A 54 6.07 -13.04 3.11
CA LEU A 54 4.68 -12.68 2.80
C LEU A 54 4.59 -11.75 1.60
N ASN A 55 5.48 -10.76 1.54
CA ASN A 55 5.45 -9.74 0.50
C ASN A 55 6.83 -9.15 0.25
N GLU A 56 7.05 -8.74 -1.00
CA GLU A 56 8.20 -7.96 -1.43
C GLU A 56 7.71 -6.91 -2.43
N MET A 57 8.16 -5.67 -2.26
CA MET A 57 7.70 -4.54 -3.03
C MET A 57 8.85 -3.57 -3.26
N VAL A 58 8.91 -2.99 -4.45
CA VAL A 58 9.85 -1.90 -4.79
C VAL A 58 9.04 -0.65 -5.12
N LEU A 59 9.40 0.46 -4.50
CA LEU A 59 8.78 1.76 -4.73
C LEU A 59 9.81 2.87 -4.50
N ASN A 60 9.94 3.81 -5.44
CA ASN A 60 10.86 4.94 -5.38
C ASN A 60 12.32 4.52 -5.11
N GLY A 61 12.75 3.39 -5.67
CA GLY A 61 14.09 2.84 -5.46
C GLY A 61 14.32 2.20 -4.09
N LYS A 62 13.31 2.16 -3.23
CA LYS A 62 13.36 1.48 -1.95
C LYS A 62 12.68 0.12 -2.04
N ARG A 63 13.26 -0.89 -1.44
CA ARG A 63 12.73 -2.24 -1.41
C ARG A 63 12.23 -2.57 -0.01
N CYS A 64 10.95 -2.89 0.09
CA CYS A 64 10.30 -3.29 1.33
C CYS A 64 9.97 -4.76 1.31
N VAL A 65 10.37 -5.46 2.34
CA VAL A 65 10.18 -6.90 2.48
C VAL A 65 9.49 -7.20 3.79
N LEU A 66 8.49 -8.07 3.73
CA LEU A 66 7.71 -8.50 4.89
C LEU A 66 7.81 -10.02 5.06
N TRP A 67 8.27 -10.42 6.22
CA TRP A 67 8.24 -11.82 6.65
C TRP A 67 7.30 -12.02 7.83
N SER A 68 6.87 -13.25 8.03
CA SER A 68 6.16 -13.67 9.25
C SER A 68 6.72 -14.98 9.77
N ASP A 69 6.43 -15.27 11.04
CA ASP A 69 6.46 -16.62 11.53
C ASP A 69 5.37 -17.51 10.87
N LEU A 70 5.36 -18.80 11.11
CA LEU A 70 4.38 -19.72 10.50
C LEU A 70 2.94 -19.47 10.97
N ARG A 71 2.76 -18.93 12.18
CA ARG A 71 1.45 -18.63 12.76
C ARG A 71 0.93 -17.26 12.37
N LYS A 72 1.79 -16.42 11.74
CA LYS A 72 1.54 -15.01 11.43
C LYS A 72 1.28 -14.14 12.68
N GLU A 73 1.81 -14.56 13.81
CA GLU A 73 1.73 -13.83 15.08
C GLU A 73 2.85 -12.81 15.22
N LYS A 74 3.96 -13.00 14.51
CA LYS A 74 5.11 -12.11 14.49
C LYS A 74 5.42 -11.68 13.05
N LEU A 75 5.50 -10.39 12.82
CA LEU A 75 5.76 -9.79 11.51
C LEU A 75 7.07 -9.00 11.55
N LEU A 76 7.96 -9.28 10.60
CA LEU A 76 9.23 -8.59 10.42
C LEU A 76 9.19 -7.84 9.09
N SER A 77 9.17 -6.51 9.15
CA SER A 77 9.21 -5.64 7.98
C SER A 77 10.55 -4.93 7.90
N VAL A 78 11.19 -4.95 6.75
CA VAL A 78 12.48 -4.30 6.51
C VAL A 78 12.42 -3.48 5.24
N GLN A 79 12.92 -2.25 5.30
CA GLN A 79 13.08 -1.39 4.16
C GLN A 79 14.57 -1.20 3.86
N PHE A 80 14.94 -1.48 2.62
CA PHE A 80 16.27 -1.28 2.09
C PHE A 80 16.29 -0.08 1.13
N ASN A 81 17.34 0.72 1.17
CA ASN A 81 17.58 1.77 0.20
C ASN A 81 18.15 1.19 -1.12
N HIS A 82 18.42 2.08 -2.08
CA HIS A 82 18.94 1.71 -3.41
C HIS A 82 20.34 1.09 -3.41
N VAL A 83 21.09 1.21 -2.29
CA VAL A 83 22.41 0.57 -2.09
C VAL A 83 22.32 -0.60 -1.09
N ASN A 84 21.12 -1.12 -0.84
CA ASN A 84 20.83 -2.27 0.03
C ASN A 84 21.17 -2.07 1.53
N GLN A 85 21.32 -0.84 2.01
CA GLN A 85 21.40 -0.57 3.44
C GLN A 85 20.00 -0.58 4.05
N ILE A 86 19.89 -0.96 5.31
CA ILE A 86 18.64 -1.00 6.05
C ILE A 86 18.28 0.43 6.49
N GLU A 87 17.26 1.01 5.89
CA GLU A 87 16.69 2.30 6.30
C GLU A 87 15.74 2.18 7.46
N SER A 88 15.08 1.03 7.57
CA SER A 88 14.13 0.79 8.65
C SER A 88 13.90 -0.69 8.85
N ILE A 89 13.70 -1.06 10.11
CA ILE A 89 13.31 -2.39 10.54
C ILE A 89 12.19 -2.27 11.56
N GLN A 90 11.17 -3.10 11.41
CA GLN A 90 10.04 -3.13 12.32
C GLN A 90 9.69 -4.56 12.68
N MET A 91 9.64 -4.80 13.96
CA MET A 91 9.26 -6.08 14.57
C MET A 91 7.92 -5.92 15.28
N THR A 92 6.91 -6.65 14.83
CA THR A 92 5.55 -6.52 15.32
C THR A 92 5.03 -7.86 15.81
N VAL A 93 4.54 -7.88 17.03
CA VAL A 93 3.76 -9.01 17.55
C VAL A 93 2.29 -8.68 17.33
N THR A 94 1.61 -9.49 16.50
CA THR A 94 0.18 -9.36 16.30
C THR A 94 -0.53 -10.11 17.42
N SER A 95 -1.44 -9.44 18.13
CA SER A 95 -2.30 -10.17 19.06
C SER A 95 -3.13 -11.18 18.27
N SER A 96 -3.13 -12.42 18.72
CA SER A 96 -3.90 -13.53 18.11
C SER A 96 -5.41 -13.42 18.35
N SER A 97 -5.93 -12.22 18.61
CA SER A 97 -7.36 -12.04 18.69
C SER A 97 -7.94 -12.38 17.32
N LYS A 98 -8.54 -13.55 17.22
CA LYS A 98 -9.33 -14.03 16.07
C LYS A 98 -10.63 -13.23 15.88
N GLU A 99 -10.64 -11.95 16.18
CA GLU A 99 -11.72 -11.08 15.72
C GLU A 99 -11.56 -10.89 14.22
N THR A 100 -11.95 -11.90 13.47
CA THR A 100 -12.17 -11.77 12.03
C THR A 100 -13.45 -10.96 11.87
N ASN A 101 -13.30 -9.66 11.68
CA ASN A 101 -14.43 -8.83 11.28
C ASN A 101 -15.11 -9.47 10.06
N PRO A 102 -16.45 -9.52 10.03
CA PRO A 102 -17.15 -10.05 8.88
C PRO A 102 -16.78 -9.23 7.64
N PHE A 103 -16.68 -9.91 6.51
CA PHE A 103 -16.54 -9.22 5.24
C PHE A 103 -17.75 -8.32 4.98
N THR A 104 -17.52 -7.24 4.20
CA THR A 104 -18.62 -6.41 3.70
C THR A 104 -19.71 -7.26 3.05
N LYS A 105 -20.97 -6.90 3.23
CA LYS A 105 -22.12 -7.54 2.54
C LYS A 105 -22.15 -7.11 1.08
N ASN A 106 -21.83 -5.84 0.82
CA ASN A 106 -21.70 -5.30 -0.53
C ASN A 106 -20.41 -5.73 -1.21
N LYS A 107 -20.38 -5.63 -2.56
CA LYS A 107 -19.18 -5.80 -3.39
C LYS A 107 -18.77 -4.44 -3.94
N TYR A 108 -17.57 -4.01 -3.62
CA TYR A 108 -17.03 -2.68 -3.97
C TYR A 108 -16.17 -2.72 -5.23
N ARG A 109 -16.17 -1.62 -5.96
CA ARG A 109 -15.25 -1.38 -7.07
C ARG A 109 -14.06 -0.56 -6.59
N LEU A 110 -12.99 -0.57 -7.39
CA LEU A 110 -11.85 0.34 -7.19
C LEU A 110 -12.33 1.80 -7.38
N PRO A 111 -11.91 2.72 -6.48
CA PRO A 111 -12.38 4.11 -6.47
C PRO A 111 -11.64 5.01 -7.47
N PHE A 112 -11.14 4.48 -8.57
CA PHE A 112 -10.37 5.19 -9.58
C PHE A 112 -10.46 4.53 -10.95
N LYS A 113 -9.97 5.24 -11.97
CA LYS A 113 -9.74 4.68 -13.31
C LYS A 113 -8.28 4.23 -13.44
N GLU A 114 -8.01 3.46 -14.50
CA GLU A 114 -6.66 2.99 -14.89
C GLU A 114 -5.94 2.15 -13.83
N GLN A 115 -4.61 2.26 -13.82
CA GLN A 115 -3.74 1.43 -12.99
C GLN A 115 -3.23 2.21 -11.78
N TRP A 116 -3.37 1.61 -10.61
CA TRP A 116 -2.83 2.13 -9.36
C TRP A 116 -2.07 1.05 -8.62
N PHE A 117 -1.07 1.47 -7.87
CA PHE A 117 -0.22 0.62 -7.07
C PHE A 117 -0.77 0.53 -5.63
N VAL A 118 -0.84 -0.67 -5.07
CA VAL A 118 -1.33 -0.91 -3.71
C VAL A 118 -0.17 -0.82 -2.74
N VAL A 119 -0.15 0.21 -1.91
CA VAL A 119 0.88 0.42 -0.89
C VAL A 119 0.54 -0.31 0.39
N SER A 120 -0.72 -0.26 0.79
CA SER A 120 -1.26 -0.89 1.99
C SER A 120 -2.55 -1.64 1.67
N GLU A 121 -2.77 -2.78 2.32
CA GLU A 121 -3.99 -3.56 2.20
C GLU A 121 -4.48 -4.01 3.57
N GLY A 122 -5.68 -3.56 3.99
CA GLY A 122 -6.44 -4.08 5.13
C GLY A 122 -5.60 -4.32 6.38
N THR A 123 -5.68 -5.52 6.92
CA THR A 123 -5.07 -5.97 8.18
C THR A 123 -3.54 -6.11 8.17
N ASN A 124 -2.88 -5.90 7.03
CA ASN A 124 -1.43 -6.05 6.97
C ASN A 124 -0.74 -4.84 7.56
N VAL A 125 -0.08 -5.04 8.67
CA VAL A 125 0.76 -4.10 9.40
C VAL A 125 1.67 -3.36 8.43
N GLY A 126 1.60 -2.05 8.51
CA GLY A 126 1.98 -1.13 7.49
C GLY A 126 3.43 -1.03 7.09
N MET A 127 3.59 -0.25 6.04
CA MET A 127 4.86 0.20 5.49
C MET A 127 5.26 1.60 5.98
N TYR A 128 4.42 2.24 6.75
CA TYR A 128 4.72 3.56 7.33
C TYR A 128 5.40 3.38 8.68
N LEU A 129 6.73 3.37 8.63
CA LEU A 129 7.65 3.04 9.70
C LEU A 129 7.70 4.09 10.83
N HIS A 130 6.99 5.20 10.70
CA HIS A 130 6.98 6.29 11.67
C HIS A 130 5.65 6.44 12.43
N GLU A 131 4.67 5.58 12.17
CA GLU A 131 3.43 5.63 12.92
C GLU A 131 3.32 4.44 13.87
N PRO A 132 3.09 4.68 15.18
CA PRO A 132 2.81 3.61 16.12
C PRO A 132 1.60 2.83 15.62
N ILE A 133 1.66 1.50 15.77
CA ILE A 133 0.57 0.58 15.39
C ILE A 133 -0.67 1.00 16.17
N ARG A 134 -1.42 1.95 15.64
CA ARG A 134 -2.74 2.27 16.17
C ARG A 134 -3.70 1.20 15.69
N LYS A 135 -4.30 0.52 16.67
CA LYS A 135 -5.43 -0.36 16.51
C LYS A 135 -6.39 0.24 15.47
N LYS A 136 -6.76 -0.54 14.42
CA LYS A 136 -7.86 -0.27 13.49
C LYS A 136 -7.57 0.51 12.20
N ARG A 137 -6.46 0.27 11.52
CA ARG A 137 -6.27 0.79 10.15
C ARG A 137 -6.49 -0.30 9.09
N ASP A 138 -7.71 -0.81 9.01
CA ASP A 138 -8.09 -1.76 7.95
C ASP A 138 -8.55 -1.01 6.70
N GLY A 139 -7.64 -0.31 6.04
CA GLY A 139 -7.89 0.43 4.81
C GLY A 139 -6.85 0.13 3.74
N TYR A 140 -7.14 0.55 2.55
CA TYR A 140 -6.24 0.47 1.39
C TYR A 140 -5.63 1.83 1.13
N ASP A 141 -4.32 1.87 0.87
CA ASP A 141 -3.65 3.05 0.34
C ASP A 141 -3.19 2.75 -1.09
N PHE A 142 -3.56 3.64 -1.99
CA PHE A 142 -3.26 3.53 -3.41
C PHE A 142 -2.41 4.71 -3.88
N LEU A 143 -1.38 4.41 -4.66
CA LEU A 143 -0.56 5.38 -5.37
C LEU A 143 -0.66 5.15 -6.87
N LYS A 144 -0.48 6.22 -7.65
CA LYS A 144 -0.26 6.08 -9.09
C LYS A 144 1.24 6.05 -9.34
N THR A 145 1.72 5.06 -10.07
CA THR A 145 3.15 4.87 -10.31
C THR A 145 3.43 4.64 -11.79
N LYS A 146 4.62 5.05 -12.23
CA LYS A 146 5.20 4.68 -13.52
C LYS A 146 6.61 4.14 -13.28
N ASN A 147 6.90 2.94 -13.78
CA ASN A 147 8.19 2.27 -13.57
C ASN A 147 8.60 2.22 -12.08
N GLN A 148 7.65 1.87 -11.19
CA GLN A 148 7.84 1.80 -9.74
C GLN A 148 8.22 3.14 -9.06
N GLN A 149 8.01 4.27 -9.75
CA GLN A 149 8.20 5.61 -9.20
C GLN A 149 6.84 6.27 -9.01
N SER A 150 6.60 6.93 -7.87
CA SER A 150 5.37 7.70 -7.59
C SER A 150 5.47 9.16 -8.06
N TYR A 151 6.66 9.59 -8.50
CA TYR A 151 6.95 10.94 -8.98
C TYR A 151 7.60 10.93 -10.37
N LYS A 152 7.29 11.96 -11.17
CA LYS A 152 7.86 12.20 -12.51
C LYS A 152 9.35 12.56 -12.46
N HIS A 153 9.77 13.25 -11.38
CA HIS A 153 11.13 13.73 -11.17
C HIS A 153 11.54 13.49 -9.71
N ARG A 154 12.85 13.50 -9.41
CA ARG A 154 13.40 13.31 -8.06
C ARG A 154 12.95 14.37 -7.03
N LYS A 155 12.30 15.45 -7.45
CA LYS A 155 11.77 16.47 -6.53
C LYS A 155 10.49 15.94 -5.89
N VAL A 156 10.55 15.73 -4.59
CA VAL A 156 9.40 15.42 -3.75
C VAL A 156 8.55 16.69 -3.63
N GLY A 157 7.42 16.73 -4.31
CA GLY A 157 6.47 17.83 -4.27
C GLY A 157 5.15 17.41 -4.91
N ILE A 158 4.09 18.17 -4.67
CA ILE A 158 2.75 17.86 -5.18
C ILE A 158 2.78 17.74 -6.72
N ASP A 159 3.42 18.69 -7.39
CA ASP A 159 3.41 18.84 -8.85
C ASP A 159 4.10 17.71 -9.62
N GLY A 160 4.97 16.97 -8.95
CA GLY A 160 5.68 15.85 -9.55
C GLY A 160 4.96 14.49 -9.40
N SER A 161 3.95 14.40 -8.54
CA SER A 161 3.26 13.14 -8.26
C SER A 161 2.40 12.68 -9.43
N TYR A 162 2.38 11.37 -9.67
CA TYR A 162 1.45 10.77 -10.62
C TYR A 162 0.04 10.65 -10.07
N ALA A 163 -0.14 10.63 -8.76
CA ALA A 163 -1.43 10.45 -8.11
C ALA A 163 -2.18 11.77 -7.88
N PHE A 164 -1.46 12.89 -7.69
CA PHE A 164 -2.07 14.19 -7.42
C PHE A 164 -2.97 14.66 -8.58
N GLY A 165 -4.18 15.12 -8.26
CA GLY A 165 -5.16 15.58 -9.24
C GLY A 165 -5.94 14.49 -9.97
N GLU A 166 -5.61 13.21 -9.74
CA GLU A 166 -6.32 12.09 -10.37
C GLU A 166 -7.74 11.94 -9.82
N GLN A 167 -8.69 11.57 -10.69
CA GLN A 167 -10.10 11.44 -10.33
C GLN A 167 -10.33 10.32 -9.30
N VAL A 168 -11.04 10.65 -8.24
CA VAL A 168 -11.55 9.72 -7.23
C VAL A 168 -13.03 9.47 -7.48
N LEU A 169 -13.40 8.19 -7.54
CA LEU A 169 -14.72 7.74 -7.94
C LEU A 169 -15.45 7.07 -6.79
N SER A 170 -16.80 7.15 -6.80
CA SER A 170 -17.61 6.35 -5.89
C SER A 170 -17.41 4.85 -6.17
N PRO A 171 -17.02 4.05 -5.15
CA PRO A 171 -16.82 2.62 -5.33
C PRO A 171 -18.13 1.83 -5.37
N LEU A 172 -19.24 2.43 -4.93
CA LEU A 172 -20.57 1.82 -4.90
C LEU A 172 -21.66 2.91 -4.87
N ASP A 173 -22.89 2.56 -5.25
CA ASP A 173 -24.07 3.41 -5.09
C ASP A 173 -24.29 3.73 -3.61
N GLY A 174 -24.67 4.98 -3.30
CA GLY A 174 -24.92 5.38 -1.91
C GLY A 174 -25.34 6.83 -1.77
N THR A 175 -25.40 7.28 -0.53
CA THR A 175 -25.70 8.67 -0.15
C THR A 175 -24.49 9.27 0.52
N VAL A 176 -24.08 10.47 0.13
CA VAL A 176 -22.98 11.19 0.77
C VAL A 176 -23.39 11.53 2.20
N TYR A 177 -22.68 10.96 3.17
CA TYR A 177 -22.95 11.14 4.59
C TYR A 177 -22.19 12.31 5.20
N GLN A 178 -20.91 12.47 4.81
CA GLN A 178 -20.03 13.52 5.32
C GLN A 178 -19.10 14.02 4.22
N VAL A 179 -18.82 15.31 4.27
CA VAL A 179 -17.82 15.98 3.44
C VAL A 179 -16.99 16.91 4.34
N VAL A 180 -15.66 16.81 4.22
CA VAL A 180 -14.70 17.77 4.77
C VAL A 180 -13.81 18.20 3.64
N ASP A 181 -13.76 19.50 3.36
CA ASP A 181 -12.97 20.09 2.26
C ASP A 181 -12.32 21.41 2.72
N GLY A 182 -11.37 21.93 1.93
CA GLY A 182 -10.70 23.21 2.17
C GLY A 182 -9.45 23.12 3.05
N LEU A 183 -9.07 21.94 3.54
CA LEU A 183 -7.77 21.74 4.20
C LEU A 183 -6.67 21.74 3.13
N ALA A 184 -5.56 22.44 3.40
CA ALA A 184 -4.42 22.52 2.48
C ALA A 184 -3.83 21.14 2.13
N ASP A 185 -3.25 21.02 0.93
CA ASP A 185 -2.57 19.81 0.45
C ASP A 185 -1.15 19.69 1.04
N GLU A 186 -1.08 19.67 2.37
CA GLU A 186 0.14 19.54 3.15
C GLU A 186 -0.07 18.63 4.36
N PRO A 187 1.01 18.05 4.91
CA PRO A 187 0.91 17.20 6.10
C PRO A 187 0.29 17.96 7.27
N ASN A 188 -0.80 17.41 7.82
CA ASN A 188 -1.51 17.98 8.97
C ASN A 188 -1.87 16.89 9.98
N PRO A 189 -1.09 16.73 11.07
CA PRO A 189 -1.35 15.73 12.10
C PRO A 189 -2.65 15.94 12.89
N ASP A 190 -3.10 17.19 13.02
CA ASP A 190 -4.33 17.54 13.76
C ASP A 190 -5.60 17.12 12.98
N HIS A 191 -5.50 17.03 11.66
CA HIS A 191 -6.56 16.56 10.77
C HIS A 191 -6.08 15.33 9.97
N PRO A 192 -5.90 14.17 10.59
CA PRO A 192 -5.16 13.05 10.00
C PRO A 192 -5.79 12.49 8.71
N LEU A 193 -7.08 12.65 8.50
CA LEU A 193 -7.77 12.24 7.27
C LEU A 193 -7.69 13.28 6.14
N GLY A 194 -7.38 14.54 6.47
CA GLY A 194 -7.44 15.65 5.52
C GLY A 194 -8.83 15.83 4.93
N ASN A 195 -8.89 16.30 3.69
CA ASN A 195 -10.15 16.40 2.94
C ASN A 195 -10.65 14.99 2.64
N HIS A 196 -11.94 14.75 2.91
CA HIS A 196 -12.50 13.41 2.77
C HIS A 196 -14.00 13.42 2.53
N VAL A 197 -14.48 12.30 1.99
CA VAL A 197 -15.90 12.01 1.79
C VAL A 197 -16.23 10.68 2.46
N ILE A 198 -17.34 10.64 3.20
CA ILE A 198 -17.94 9.39 3.70
C ILE A 198 -19.25 9.16 2.95
N ILE A 199 -19.42 7.95 2.42
CA ILE A 199 -20.61 7.54 1.68
C ILE A 199 -21.28 6.40 2.43
N GLN A 200 -22.57 6.55 2.73
CA GLN A 200 -23.41 5.49 3.27
C GLN A 200 -23.93 4.61 2.14
N HIS A 201 -23.81 3.31 2.30
CA HIS A 201 -24.31 2.28 1.38
C HIS A 201 -25.40 1.43 2.04
N LYS A 202 -25.99 0.51 1.29
CA LYS A 202 -26.88 -0.53 1.86
C LYS A 202 -26.15 -1.33 2.93
N HIS A 203 -26.90 -1.91 3.85
CA HIS A 203 -26.42 -2.76 4.95
C HIS A 203 -25.58 -2.02 6.01
N ASP A 204 -25.78 -0.69 6.15
CA ASP A 204 -25.05 0.17 7.10
C ASP A 204 -23.54 0.04 6.95
N GLU A 205 -23.09 -0.01 5.71
CA GLU A 205 -21.67 0.05 5.35
C GLU A 205 -21.32 1.47 4.89
N TYR A 206 -20.18 1.98 5.34
CA TYR A 206 -19.73 3.34 5.08
C TYR A 206 -18.35 3.31 4.42
N THR A 207 -18.22 3.95 3.27
CA THR A 207 -16.91 4.12 2.63
C THR A 207 -16.33 5.48 2.99
N LEU A 208 -15.14 5.50 3.55
CA LEU A 208 -14.28 6.67 3.70
C LEU A 208 -13.30 6.72 2.52
N LEU A 209 -13.23 7.86 1.84
CA LEU A 209 -12.21 8.23 0.85
C LEU A 209 -11.50 9.49 1.36
N ALA A 210 -10.19 9.42 1.61
CA ALA A 210 -9.45 10.45 2.31
C ALA A 210 -8.16 10.88 1.59
N HIS A 211 -7.54 11.97 2.10
CA HIS A 211 -6.40 12.69 1.51
C HIS A 211 -6.73 13.33 0.16
N LEU A 212 -7.94 13.84 0.02
CA LEU A 212 -8.41 14.45 -1.23
C LEU A 212 -7.80 15.85 -1.43
N GLU A 213 -7.69 16.26 -2.69
CA GLU A 213 -7.19 17.58 -3.10
C GLU A 213 -8.10 18.68 -2.57
N SER A 214 -7.52 19.73 -2.03
CA SER A 214 -8.23 20.89 -1.49
C SER A 214 -9.12 21.55 -2.55
N GLY A 215 -10.41 21.77 -2.21
CA GLY A 215 -11.39 22.39 -3.10
C GLY A 215 -11.81 21.53 -4.30
N SER A 216 -11.46 20.24 -4.32
CA SER A 216 -11.78 19.36 -5.44
C SER A 216 -13.06 18.56 -5.29
N ILE A 217 -13.69 18.56 -4.12
CA ILE A 217 -14.88 17.74 -3.83
C ILE A 217 -16.09 18.37 -4.55
N VAL A 218 -16.73 17.59 -5.43
CA VAL A 218 -17.85 18.02 -6.27
C VAL A 218 -19.20 17.48 -5.83
N VAL A 219 -19.29 16.96 -4.63
CA VAL A 219 -20.51 16.42 -4.00
C VAL A 219 -20.74 17.06 -2.64
N LYS A 220 -21.99 17.06 -2.18
CA LYS A 220 -22.41 17.58 -0.87
C LYS A 220 -23.16 16.52 -0.07
N VAL A 221 -23.25 16.73 1.23
CA VAL A 221 -24.02 15.85 2.13
C VAL A 221 -25.46 15.73 1.63
N GLY A 222 -25.98 14.50 1.60
CA GLY A 222 -27.31 14.15 1.10
C GLY A 222 -27.34 13.76 -0.39
N ASP A 223 -26.31 14.06 -1.18
CA ASP A 223 -26.28 13.69 -2.60
C ASP A 223 -26.33 12.17 -2.78
N GLN A 224 -27.19 11.73 -3.71
CA GLN A 224 -27.22 10.34 -4.20
C GLN A 224 -26.12 10.16 -5.23
N VAL A 225 -25.19 9.26 -4.97
CA VAL A 225 -24.10 8.96 -5.89
C VAL A 225 -24.22 7.55 -6.47
N LYS A 226 -23.94 7.43 -7.74
CA LYS A 226 -23.85 6.14 -8.43
C LYS A 226 -22.40 5.66 -8.48
N THR A 227 -22.22 4.36 -8.53
CA THR A 227 -20.93 3.72 -8.78
C THR A 227 -20.20 4.39 -9.95
N LYS A 228 -18.92 4.69 -9.80
CA LYS A 228 -18.08 5.40 -10.78
C LYS A 228 -18.38 6.90 -10.96
N LYS A 229 -19.31 7.50 -10.18
CA LYS A 229 -19.48 8.96 -10.12
C LYS A 229 -18.18 9.59 -9.63
N VAL A 230 -17.71 10.63 -10.31
CA VAL A 230 -16.59 11.45 -9.81
C VAL A 230 -17.03 12.17 -8.54
N LEU A 231 -16.21 12.08 -7.50
CA LEU A 231 -16.45 12.68 -6.18
C LEU A 231 -15.48 13.82 -5.90
N ALA A 232 -14.21 13.65 -6.27
CA ALA A 232 -13.11 14.57 -5.98
C ALA A 232 -11.88 14.21 -6.81
N ARG A 233 -10.76 14.83 -6.45
CA ARG A 233 -9.42 14.44 -6.93
C ARG A 233 -8.54 13.98 -5.78
N CYS A 234 -7.55 13.13 -6.09
CA CYS A 234 -6.54 12.68 -5.15
C CYS A 234 -5.60 13.82 -4.78
N GLY A 235 -5.39 14.06 -3.50
CA GLY A 235 -4.55 15.12 -2.96
C GLY A 235 -3.48 14.61 -2.01
N ARG A 236 -3.00 15.53 -1.14
CA ARG A 236 -2.02 15.26 -0.07
C ARG A 236 -2.44 15.86 1.26
N SER A 237 -3.70 16.19 1.44
CA SER A 237 -4.21 16.76 2.69
C SER A 237 -4.19 15.76 3.84
N GLY A 238 -3.96 16.23 5.05
CA GLY A 238 -3.95 15.40 6.26
C GLY A 238 -2.61 14.73 6.56
N ASN A 239 -2.60 13.67 7.37
CA ASN A 239 -1.36 13.03 7.80
C ASN A 239 -0.83 12.07 6.72
N THR A 240 -0.30 12.63 5.65
CA THR A 240 0.35 11.88 4.57
C THR A 240 1.57 12.63 4.03
N VAL A 241 2.65 11.89 3.74
CA VAL A 241 3.90 12.46 3.21
C VAL A 241 3.89 12.60 1.69
N GLU A 242 3.02 11.85 1.00
CA GLU A 242 2.92 11.86 -0.47
C GLU A 242 1.46 11.78 -0.92
N PRO A 243 1.12 12.34 -2.10
CA PRO A 243 -0.22 12.22 -2.65
C PRO A 243 -0.64 10.76 -2.80
N ARG A 244 -1.74 10.38 -2.15
CA ARG A 244 -2.29 9.03 -2.17
C ARG A 244 -3.79 9.02 -1.92
N LEU A 245 -4.46 7.99 -2.37
CA LEU A 245 -5.85 7.76 -2.03
C LEU A 245 -5.95 6.72 -0.92
N HIS A 246 -6.55 7.11 0.21
CA HIS A 246 -6.94 6.18 1.27
C HIS A 246 -8.40 5.79 1.09
N MET A 247 -8.70 4.48 1.14
CA MET A 247 -10.06 3.94 1.13
C MET A 247 -10.24 2.95 2.27
N ARG A 248 -11.31 3.15 3.05
CA ARG A 248 -11.73 2.21 4.11
C ARG A 248 -13.23 2.00 4.06
N VAL A 249 -13.71 0.78 4.29
CA VAL A 249 -15.12 0.49 4.51
C VAL A 249 -15.33 0.17 5.99
N MET A 250 -16.38 0.75 6.58
CA MET A 250 -16.62 0.73 8.01
C MET A 250 -18.09 0.33 8.29
N ASN A 251 -18.34 -0.16 9.50
CA ASN A 251 -19.68 -0.48 10.00
C ASN A 251 -20.40 0.71 10.65
N HIS A 252 -19.76 1.87 10.75
CA HIS A 252 -20.31 3.09 11.36
C HIS A 252 -19.66 4.32 10.72
N PRO A 253 -20.36 5.48 10.63
CA PRO A 253 -19.80 6.68 10.01
C PRO A 253 -18.75 7.38 10.87
N THR A 254 -18.78 7.24 12.19
CA THR A 254 -17.80 7.87 13.09
C THR A 254 -16.50 7.11 13.07
N VAL A 255 -15.49 7.69 12.41
CA VAL A 255 -14.21 7.05 12.08
C VAL A 255 -13.49 6.49 13.31
N ASP A 256 -13.52 7.21 14.45
CA ASP A 256 -12.78 6.84 15.66
C ASP A 256 -13.36 5.60 16.36
N THR A 257 -14.67 5.41 16.29
CA THR A 257 -15.37 4.30 16.93
C THR A 257 -15.68 3.15 15.97
N ALA A 258 -15.62 3.43 14.66
CA ALA A 258 -15.95 2.45 13.63
C ALA A 258 -14.96 1.29 13.59
N THR A 259 -15.49 0.12 13.29
CA THR A 259 -14.71 -1.06 12.92
C THR A 259 -14.57 -1.12 11.41
N ALA A 260 -13.36 -1.25 10.92
CA ALA A 260 -13.12 -1.46 9.51
C ALA A 260 -13.55 -2.88 9.10
N LEU A 261 -14.15 -2.99 7.92
CA LEU A 261 -14.65 -4.23 7.37
C LEU A 261 -13.72 -4.71 6.24
N PRO A 262 -13.30 -5.98 6.22
CA PRO A 262 -12.62 -6.58 5.09
C PRO A 262 -13.48 -6.47 3.83
N ILE A 263 -12.92 -5.87 2.77
CA ILE A 263 -13.70 -5.50 1.58
C ILE A 263 -13.88 -6.72 0.66
N ARG A 264 -15.14 -7.00 0.26
CA ARG A 264 -15.44 -7.83 -0.91
C ARG A 264 -15.31 -6.98 -2.16
N TRP A 265 -14.34 -7.30 -2.98
CA TRP A 265 -14.12 -6.60 -4.24
C TRP A 265 -14.97 -7.19 -5.37
N LYS A 266 -15.46 -6.31 -6.25
CA LYS A 266 -16.07 -6.72 -7.51
C LYS A 266 -14.94 -7.05 -8.50
N GLY A 267 -14.98 -8.22 -9.14
CA GLY A 267 -13.91 -8.70 -9.98
C GLY A 267 -13.22 -9.96 -9.42
N ARG A 268 -12.25 -10.48 -10.16
CA ARG A 268 -11.61 -11.76 -9.83
C ARG A 268 -10.46 -11.65 -8.83
N LYS A 269 -9.82 -10.48 -8.73
CA LYS A 269 -8.63 -10.29 -7.90
C LYS A 269 -8.87 -9.17 -6.88
N ARG A 270 -8.55 -9.44 -5.62
CA ARG A 270 -8.48 -8.39 -4.61
C ARG A 270 -7.20 -7.57 -4.80
N PRO A 271 -7.20 -6.29 -4.45
CA PRO A 271 -5.96 -5.53 -4.34
C PRO A 271 -5.00 -6.18 -3.34
N VAL A 272 -3.74 -6.35 -3.75
CA VAL A 272 -2.68 -6.95 -2.93
C VAL A 272 -1.52 -5.99 -2.87
N ARG A 273 -1.00 -5.74 -1.67
CA ARG A 273 0.14 -4.88 -1.44
C ARG A 273 1.32 -5.21 -2.38
N GLY A 274 1.94 -4.18 -2.94
CA GLY A 274 3.07 -4.31 -3.87
C GLY A 274 2.67 -4.71 -5.29
N LYS A 275 1.37 -4.74 -5.58
CA LYS A 275 0.86 -5.05 -6.93
C LYS A 275 0.13 -3.85 -7.51
N VAL A 276 0.16 -3.78 -8.83
CA VAL A 276 -0.69 -2.86 -9.60
C VAL A 276 -2.05 -3.49 -9.77
N VAL A 277 -3.11 -2.68 -9.59
CA VAL A 277 -4.50 -3.04 -9.81
C VAL A 277 -5.11 -2.12 -10.85
N THR A 278 -6.08 -2.63 -11.60
CA THR A 278 -6.78 -1.87 -12.64
C THR A 278 -8.28 -2.05 -12.55
N SER A 279 -9.03 -0.96 -12.72
CA SER A 279 -10.50 -0.99 -12.77
C SER A 279 -11.04 -1.69 -14.03
N ARG A 280 -10.24 -1.88 -15.08
CA ARG A 280 -10.64 -2.58 -16.30
C ARG A 280 -10.94 -4.07 -16.07
N GLU A 281 -10.23 -4.71 -15.13
CA GLU A 281 -10.45 -6.13 -14.79
C GLU A 281 -11.80 -6.38 -14.10
N GLU A 282 -12.46 -5.35 -13.59
CA GLU A 282 -13.74 -5.45 -12.89
C GLU A 282 -14.93 -5.60 -13.86
N ASP A 283 -14.80 -5.13 -15.09
CA ASP A 283 -15.88 -5.07 -16.05
C ASP A 283 -15.97 -6.33 -16.96
N GLY A 284 -15.15 -7.35 -16.68
CA GLY A 284 -15.20 -8.64 -17.41
C GLY A 284 -14.60 -8.60 -18.82
N TRP A 285 -14.02 -7.48 -19.22
CA TRP A 285 -13.33 -7.32 -20.50
C TRP A 285 -11.86 -7.71 -20.41
N SER A 286 -11.58 -8.94 -20.01
CA SER A 286 -10.26 -9.53 -20.21
C SER A 286 -10.28 -10.41 -21.44
N ASN A 287 -10.53 -9.88 -22.62
CA ASN A 287 -10.00 -10.48 -23.82
C ASN A 287 -8.49 -10.26 -23.79
N GLY A 288 -7.79 -11.37 -23.55
CA GLY A 288 -6.36 -11.44 -23.36
C GLY A 288 -5.55 -10.88 -24.52
N LEU A 289 -5.32 -9.60 -24.42
CA LEU A 289 -4.18 -8.93 -24.99
C LEU A 289 -3.69 -7.99 -23.89
N VAL A 290 -2.82 -8.50 -23.04
CA VAL A 290 -1.84 -7.64 -22.41
C VAL A 290 -1.23 -6.88 -23.58
N ALA A 291 -1.43 -5.56 -23.63
CA ALA A 291 -0.65 -4.70 -24.49
C ALA A 291 0.80 -4.87 -24.02
N LEU A 292 1.49 -5.83 -24.58
CA LEU A 292 2.93 -5.92 -24.55
C LEU A 292 3.39 -4.58 -25.13
N ASP A 293 4.09 -3.79 -24.33
CA ASP A 293 4.76 -2.62 -24.82
C ASP A 293 5.64 -3.11 -25.98
N PHE A 294 5.33 -2.66 -27.20
CA PHE A 294 6.02 -3.09 -28.40
C PHE A 294 7.53 -2.89 -28.31
N SER A 295 7.98 -1.99 -27.46
CA SER A 295 9.39 -1.74 -27.15
C SER A 295 10.03 -2.89 -26.36
N GLU A 296 9.31 -3.51 -25.41
CA GLU A 296 9.82 -4.70 -24.70
C GLU A 296 9.83 -5.93 -25.60
N LEU A 297 8.81 -6.10 -26.44
CA LEU A 297 8.77 -7.21 -27.39
C LEU A 297 9.90 -7.11 -28.42
N LEU A 298 10.18 -5.91 -28.92
CA LEU A 298 11.29 -5.64 -29.84
C LEU A 298 12.65 -5.93 -29.19
N PHE A 299 12.82 -5.57 -27.91
CA PHE A 299 14.04 -5.83 -27.15
C PHE A 299 14.29 -7.33 -26.93
N TYR A 300 13.24 -8.12 -26.64
CA TYR A 300 13.33 -9.58 -26.54
C TYR A 300 13.60 -10.25 -27.88
N ILE A 301 13.00 -9.77 -28.98
CA ILE A 301 13.23 -10.28 -30.33
C ILE A 301 14.66 -10.01 -30.78
N ILE A 302 15.19 -8.81 -30.53
CA ILE A 302 16.58 -8.44 -30.90
C ILE A 302 17.60 -9.26 -30.10
N GLN A 303 17.33 -9.60 -28.84
CA GLN A 303 18.21 -10.47 -28.05
C GLN A 303 18.08 -11.97 -28.41
N ALA A 304 16.98 -12.40 -28.99
CA ALA A 304 16.78 -13.80 -29.39
C ALA A 304 17.39 -14.13 -30.76
N ILE A 305 17.53 -13.16 -31.65
CA ILE A 305 18.09 -13.34 -33.01
C ILE A 305 19.50 -13.92 -33.01
N PRO A 306 20.48 -13.48 -32.17
CA PRO A 306 21.81 -14.08 -32.17
C PRO A 306 21.85 -15.54 -31.73
N ARG A 307 20.91 -15.98 -30.86
CA ARG A 307 20.86 -17.37 -30.36
C ARG A 307 20.25 -18.36 -31.35
N LEU A 308 19.44 -17.88 -32.29
CA LEU A 308 18.86 -18.71 -33.36
C LEU A 308 19.85 -18.92 -34.52
N PHE A 309 20.72 -17.92 -34.80
CA PHE A 309 21.72 -18.03 -35.86
C PHE A 309 22.82 -19.05 -35.58
N PHE A 310 23.19 -19.25 -34.32
CA PHE A 310 24.21 -20.24 -33.93
C PHE A 310 23.72 -21.67 -33.82
N ARG A 311 22.42 -21.93 -34.01
CA ARG A 311 21.83 -23.27 -33.95
C ARG A 311 21.60 -23.89 -35.33
N PHE A 312 21.73 -23.12 -36.40
CA PHE A 312 21.47 -23.60 -37.80
C PHE A 312 22.70 -23.57 -38.69
N PHE A 313 23.81 -23.05 -38.24
CA PHE A 313 25.05 -22.97 -39.02
C PHE A 313 26.32 -23.32 -38.23
N GLY A 314 26.23 -24.15 -37.21
CA GLY A 314 27.34 -24.73 -36.49
C GLY A 314 27.29 -26.23 -36.51
#